data_35cef3d16c54220a21890a5501864f8b
#
_entry.id   35cef3d16c54220a21890a5501864f8b
#
_cell.length_a   1.000
_cell.length_b   1.000
_cell.length_c   1.000
_cell.angle_alpha   90.00
_cell.angle_beta   90.00
_cell.angle_gamma   90.00
#
_symmetry.space_group_name_H-M   'P 1'
#
loop_
_entity.id
_entity.type
_entity.pdbx_description
1 polymer ?
#
loop_
_entity_poly.entity_id
_entity_poly.type
_entity_poly.pdbx_seq_one_letter_code
_entity_poly.pdbx_strand_id
1 'polypeptide(L)'
;MQTITLQDTLPCVFSAEPPLRSEVWLQPGLDLKQGVFYLVSAESGAGKSSLCAYICGYRRDYKGSILFDGRDINSLTVKDWCRIRREEIAYLPQDLALFPELSAADNVFLKNRLTHYKSKEEIARLFDTLGLKDKWDSPVSKLSVGQQQRVAIIRLLCQACQFYLMDEPVSHLDEENNRIVAELVQEEAKKQGAAIISTSVGNPLLLDYTHTLKL
;
A
#
# COMPACT_ATOMS: atom_id res chain seq x y z
N MET A 1 -10.56 -11.90 0.22
CA MET A 1 -10.06 -11.73 -1.17
C MET A 1 -8.78 -12.53 -1.33
N GLN A 2 -8.70 -13.41 -2.32
CA GLN A 2 -7.52 -14.26 -2.55
C GLN A 2 -6.70 -13.83 -3.77
N THR A 3 -7.35 -13.21 -4.75
CA THR A 3 -6.69 -12.80 -5.99
C THR A 3 -7.19 -11.46 -6.48
N ILE A 4 -6.26 -10.63 -6.94
CA ILE A 4 -6.53 -9.43 -7.71
C ILE A 4 -6.02 -9.72 -9.12
N THR A 5 -6.91 -9.70 -10.14
CA THR A 5 -6.56 -9.96 -11.53
C THR A 5 -6.68 -8.68 -12.35
N LEU A 6 -5.64 -8.33 -13.09
CA LEU A 6 -5.67 -7.28 -14.10
C LEU A 6 -5.78 -7.94 -15.47
N GLN A 7 -6.80 -7.58 -16.26
CA GLN A 7 -7.03 -8.10 -17.63
C GLN A 7 -6.99 -6.95 -18.63
N ASP A 8 -6.02 -6.98 -19.53
CA ASP A 8 -5.81 -5.96 -20.58
C ASP A 8 -5.90 -4.52 -20.03
N THR A 9 -5.52 -4.35 -18.76
CA THR A 9 -5.66 -3.08 -18.05
C THR A 9 -4.64 -2.08 -18.58
N LEU A 10 -5.10 -0.90 -18.97
CA LEU A 10 -4.26 0.20 -19.44
C LEU A 10 -4.82 1.55 -18.97
N PRO A 11 -4.03 2.41 -18.30
CA PRO A 11 -4.43 3.77 -18.02
C PRO A 11 -4.82 4.52 -19.30
N CYS A 12 -5.92 5.26 -19.28
CA CYS A 12 -6.39 5.99 -20.47
C CYS A 12 -5.37 6.97 -21.02
N VAL A 13 -4.51 7.53 -20.14
CA VAL A 13 -3.42 8.44 -20.54
C VAL A 13 -2.41 7.78 -21.50
N PHE A 14 -2.23 6.45 -21.44
CA PHE A 14 -1.33 5.71 -22.31
C PHE A 14 -2.02 5.13 -23.55
N SER A 15 -3.29 5.47 -23.81
CA SER A 15 -4.04 4.89 -24.95
C SER A 15 -3.47 5.27 -26.32
N ALA A 16 -2.81 6.43 -26.43
CA ALA A 16 -2.19 6.87 -27.70
C ALA A 16 -0.80 6.24 -27.91
N GLU A 17 -0.04 6.04 -26.86
CA GLU A 17 1.30 5.47 -26.87
C GLU A 17 1.42 4.42 -25.75
N PRO A 18 0.94 3.19 -25.98
CA PRO A 18 1.02 2.14 -24.99
C PRO A 18 2.47 1.74 -24.67
N PRO A 19 2.81 1.43 -23.41
CA PRO A 19 4.14 0.97 -23.04
C PRO A 19 4.43 -0.38 -23.68
N LEU A 20 5.48 -0.47 -24.51
CA LEU A 20 5.81 -1.62 -25.34
C LEU A 20 6.28 -2.87 -24.56
N ARG A 21 6.69 -2.71 -23.30
CA ARG A 21 7.33 -3.78 -22.50
C ARG A 21 6.87 -3.80 -21.05
N SER A 22 5.61 -3.46 -20.77
CA SER A 22 5.08 -3.57 -19.42
C SER A 22 4.72 -5.01 -19.08
N GLU A 23 5.09 -5.46 -17.88
CA GLU A 23 4.68 -6.75 -17.32
C GLU A 23 3.38 -6.61 -16.48
N VAL A 24 2.81 -5.41 -16.43
CA VAL A 24 1.58 -5.09 -15.71
C VAL A 24 0.48 -4.64 -16.69
N TRP A 25 0.80 -3.65 -17.55
CA TRP A 25 -0.18 -3.11 -18.49
C TRP A 25 -0.35 -4.00 -19.71
N LEU A 26 -1.59 -4.10 -20.19
CA LEU A 26 -1.97 -4.90 -21.39
C LEU A 26 -1.65 -6.41 -21.27
N GLN A 27 -1.47 -6.91 -20.05
CA GLN A 27 -1.38 -8.35 -19.86
C GLN A 27 -2.77 -8.99 -19.98
N PRO A 28 -2.92 -10.12 -20.71
CA PRO A 28 -4.20 -10.80 -20.87
C PRO A 28 -4.77 -11.32 -19.54
N GLY A 29 -3.90 -11.50 -18.54
CA GLY A 29 -4.27 -11.85 -17.17
C GLY A 29 -3.05 -11.84 -16.29
N LEU A 30 -2.95 -10.82 -15.41
CA LEU A 30 -1.95 -10.76 -14.35
C LEU A 30 -2.65 -11.00 -13.02
N ASP A 31 -2.36 -12.13 -12.39
CA ASP A 31 -2.87 -12.50 -11.08
C ASP A 31 -1.91 -12.09 -9.97
N LEU A 32 -2.36 -11.22 -9.08
CA LEU A 32 -1.70 -10.91 -7.82
C LEU A 32 -2.37 -11.71 -6.71
N LYS A 33 -1.66 -12.67 -6.13
CA LYS A 33 -2.22 -13.67 -5.20
C LYS A 33 -1.91 -13.33 -3.76
N GLN A 34 -2.84 -13.60 -2.87
CA GLN A 34 -2.65 -13.48 -1.43
C GLN A 34 -1.42 -14.28 -0.97
N GLY A 35 -0.70 -13.75 0.01
CA GLY A 35 0.51 -14.37 0.56
C GLY A 35 1.78 -14.21 -0.27
N VAL A 36 1.71 -13.58 -1.45
CA VAL A 36 2.83 -13.36 -2.37
C VAL A 36 3.30 -11.91 -2.32
N PHE A 37 4.62 -11.69 -2.39
CA PHE A 37 5.23 -10.37 -2.33
C PHE A 37 5.68 -9.93 -3.72
N TYR A 38 5.13 -8.80 -4.18
CA TYR A 38 5.37 -8.21 -5.50
C TYR A 38 6.06 -6.86 -5.37
N LEU A 39 7.14 -6.68 -6.11
CA LEU A 39 7.72 -5.37 -6.40
C LEU A 39 7.25 -4.91 -7.79
N VAL A 40 6.64 -3.74 -7.87
CA VAL A 40 6.35 -3.08 -9.15
C VAL A 40 7.36 -1.96 -9.34
N SER A 41 8.35 -2.24 -10.18
CA SER A 41 9.44 -1.32 -10.47
C SER A 41 9.18 -0.56 -11.76
N ALA A 42 9.35 0.75 -11.74
CA ALA A 42 9.20 1.59 -12.92
C ALA A 42 9.83 2.96 -12.74
N GLU A 43 10.10 3.64 -13.84
CA GLU A 43 10.48 5.04 -13.84
C GLU A 43 9.33 5.95 -13.37
N SER A 44 9.66 7.20 -13.09
CA SER A 44 8.64 8.19 -12.75
C SER A 44 7.68 8.40 -13.96
N GLY A 45 6.38 8.52 -13.67
CA GLY A 45 5.36 8.70 -14.71
C GLY A 45 4.83 7.42 -15.36
N ALA A 46 5.41 6.23 -15.11
CA ALA A 46 4.97 4.97 -15.73
C ALA A 46 3.61 4.43 -15.21
N GLY A 47 2.97 5.10 -14.26
CA GLY A 47 1.62 4.74 -13.80
C GLY A 47 1.55 3.95 -12.50
N LYS A 48 2.62 3.88 -11.68
CA LYS A 48 2.65 3.18 -10.38
C LYS A 48 1.51 3.60 -9.44
N SER A 49 1.40 4.90 -9.18
CA SER A 49 0.33 5.45 -8.33
C SER A 49 -1.06 5.25 -8.96
N SER A 50 -1.15 5.23 -10.31
CA SER A 50 -2.39 4.89 -11.01
C SER A 50 -2.79 3.43 -10.75
N LEU A 51 -1.85 2.49 -10.79
CA LEU A 51 -2.10 1.08 -10.46
C LEU A 51 -2.70 0.94 -9.06
N CYS A 52 -2.06 1.54 -8.06
CA CYS A 52 -2.55 1.52 -6.68
C CYS A 52 -3.94 2.16 -6.57
N ALA A 53 -4.14 3.32 -7.21
CA ALA A 53 -5.42 4.03 -7.18
C ALA A 53 -6.55 3.26 -7.88
N TYR A 54 -6.25 2.52 -8.96
CA TYR A 54 -7.22 1.67 -9.67
C TYR A 54 -7.62 0.48 -8.81
N ILE A 55 -6.66 -0.24 -8.24
CA ILE A 55 -6.93 -1.37 -7.33
C ILE A 55 -7.74 -0.91 -6.10
N CYS A 56 -7.45 0.26 -5.54
CA CYS A 56 -8.22 0.83 -4.44
C CYS A 56 -9.58 1.43 -4.85
N GLY A 57 -9.89 1.49 -6.16
CA GLY A 57 -11.13 2.05 -6.67
C GLY A 57 -11.25 3.57 -6.49
N TYR A 58 -10.12 4.29 -6.36
CA TYR A 58 -10.09 5.75 -6.29
C TYR A 58 -10.12 6.40 -7.66
N ARG A 59 -9.65 5.66 -8.70
CA ARG A 59 -9.69 6.09 -10.10
C ARG A 59 -10.28 4.99 -10.97
N ARG A 60 -10.87 5.37 -12.11
CA ARG A 60 -11.53 4.46 -13.07
C ARG A 60 -11.18 4.79 -14.52
N ASP A 61 -10.22 5.66 -14.75
CA ASP A 61 -9.78 6.11 -16.07
C ASP A 61 -8.77 5.13 -16.68
N TYR A 62 -9.19 3.88 -16.83
CA TYR A 62 -8.45 2.79 -17.48
C TYR A 62 -9.34 2.00 -18.44
N LYS A 63 -8.73 1.32 -19.40
CA LYS A 63 -9.34 0.28 -20.24
C LYS A 63 -9.04 -1.10 -19.65
N GLY A 64 -9.76 -2.12 -20.12
CA GLY A 64 -9.65 -3.48 -19.59
C GLY A 64 -10.46 -3.66 -18.31
N SER A 65 -10.09 -4.65 -17.49
CA SER A 65 -10.83 -5.02 -16.28
C SER A 65 -9.89 -5.28 -15.10
N ILE A 66 -10.35 -4.96 -13.90
CA ILE A 66 -9.72 -5.38 -12.64
C ILE A 66 -10.74 -6.22 -11.89
N LEU A 67 -10.34 -7.43 -11.51
CA LEU A 67 -11.23 -8.39 -10.86
C LEU A 67 -10.72 -8.71 -9.45
N PHE A 68 -11.63 -8.83 -8.50
CA PHE A 68 -11.40 -9.36 -7.16
C PHE A 68 -12.08 -10.72 -7.06
N ASP A 69 -11.30 -11.80 -6.95
CA ASP A 69 -11.79 -13.18 -6.98
C ASP A 69 -12.75 -13.45 -8.17
N GLY A 70 -12.42 -12.93 -9.37
CA GLY A 70 -13.21 -13.04 -10.57
C GLY A 70 -14.38 -12.04 -10.71
N ARG A 71 -14.66 -11.21 -9.71
CA ARG A 71 -15.70 -10.18 -9.76
C ARG A 71 -15.12 -8.84 -10.19
N ASP A 72 -15.66 -8.25 -11.26
CA ASP A 72 -15.23 -6.92 -11.74
C ASP A 72 -15.48 -5.85 -10.67
N ILE A 73 -14.43 -5.06 -10.36
CA ILE A 73 -14.48 -4.01 -9.35
C ILE A 73 -15.46 -2.89 -9.72
N ASN A 74 -15.80 -2.71 -11.00
CA ASN A 74 -16.80 -1.74 -11.46
C ASN A 74 -18.23 -2.15 -11.05
N SER A 75 -18.46 -3.43 -10.74
CA SER A 75 -19.74 -3.94 -10.25
C SER A 75 -19.92 -3.80 -8.72
N LEU A 76 -18.87 -3.36 -8.01
CA LEU A 76 -18.87 -3.26 -6.56
C LEU A 76 -19.70 -2.06 -6.09
N THR A 77 -20.56 -2.30 -5.11
CA THR A 77 -21.35 -1.26 -4.45
C THR A 77 -20.50 -0.43 -3.48
N VAL A 78 -21.01 0.72 -3.05
CA VAL A 78 -20.37 1.53 -1.99
C VAL A 78 -20.14 0.70 -0.72
N LYS A 79 -21.08 -0.16 -0.36
CA LYS A 79 -20.96 -1.05 0.82
C LYS A 79 -19.83 -2.05 0.66
N ASP A 80 -19.66 -2.63 -0.54
CA ASP A 80 -18.54 -3.53 -0.84
C ASP A 80 -17.21 -2.79 -0.68
N TRP A 81 -17.08 -1.59 -1.25
CA TRP A 81 -15.87 -0.78 -1.14
C TRP A 81 -15.54 -0.38 0.30
N CYS A 82 -16.54 -0.02 1.11
CA CYS A 82 -16.32 0.26 2.53
C CYS A 82 -15.73 -0.96 3.27
N ARG A 83 -16.27 -2.16 3.00
CA ARG A 83 -15.78 -3.40 3.60
C ARG A 83 -14.35 -3.73 3.11
N ILE A 84 -14.12 -3.69 1.79
CA ILE A 84 -12.82 -4.00 1.19
C ILE A 84 -11.71 -3.10 1.76
N ARG A 85 -11.92 -1.77 1.79
CA ARG A 85 -10.96 -0.80 2.31
C ARG A 85 -10.75 -0.86 3.83
N ARG A 86 -11.71 -1.43 4.54
CA ARG A 86 -11.62 -1.63 5.99
C ARG A 86 -10.93 -2.94 6.37
N GLU A 87 -11.18 -4.03 5.61
CA GLU A 87 -10.87 -5.39 6.05
C GLU A 87 -9.99 -6.19 5.07
N GLU A 88 -9.86 -5.77 3.80
CA GLU A 88 -9.21 -6.59 2.79
C GLU A 88 -7.98 -5.93 2.17
N ILE A 89 -7.99 -4.62 1.93
CA ILE A 89 -6.87 -3.87 1.35
C ILE A 89 -6.41 -2.78 2.31
N ALA A 90 -5.17 -2.86 2.77
CA ALA A 90 -4.51 -1.76 3.45
C ALA A 90 -3.67 -0.98 2.44
N TYR A 91 -3.86 0.34 2.36
CA TYR A 91 -3.21 1.19 1.37
C TYR A 91 -2.39 2.30 2.01
N LEU A 92 -1.12 2.39 1.59
CA LEU A 92 -0.22 3.50 1.87
C LEU A 92 0.01 4.28 0.57
N PRO A 93 -0.61 5.45 0.40
CA PRO A 93 -0.38 6.31 -0.75
C PRO A 93 0.94 7.07 -0.61
N GLN A 94 1.48 7.55 -1.73
CA GLN A 94 2.74 8.31 -1.79
C GLN A 94 2.68 9.61 -0.98
N ASP A 95 1.52 10.29 -0.94
CA ASP A 95 1.29 11.51 -0.15
C ASP A 95 1.06 11.27 1.33
N LEU A 96 1.19 10.00 1.79
CA LEU A 96 0.98 9.50 3.14
C LEU A 96 -0.45 9.69 3.68
N ALA A 97 -1.24 10.61 3.17
CA ALA A 97 -2.61 10.95 3.55
C ALA A 97 -2.80 11.07 5.09
N LEU A 98 -1.84 11.70 5.78
CA LEU A 98 -1.92 12.00 7.20
C LEU A 98 -2.68 13.30 7.46
N PHE A 99 -3.27 13.43 8.64
CA PHE A 99 -3.94 14.64 9.12
C PHE A 99 -2.91 15.49 9.89
N PRO A 100 -2.46 16.63 9.32
CA PRO A 100 -1.33 17.39 9.86
C PRO A 100 -1.56 17.95 11.26
N GLU A 101 -2.82 18.28 11.59
CA GLU A 101 -3.23 18.89 12.86
C GLU A 101 -3.36 17.87 14.00
N LEU A 102 -3.53 16.59 13.65
CA LEU A 102 -3.65 15.52 14.63
C LEU A 102 -2.26 15.03 15.07
N SER A 103 -2.20 14.50 16.29
CA SER A 103 -0.99 13.85 16.78
C SER A 103 -0.63 12.62 15.94
N ALA A 104 0.63 12.18 16.05
CA ALA A 104 1.08 10.92 15.42
C ALA A 104 0.21 9.74 15.87
N ALA A 105 -0.07 9.64 17.17
CA ALA A 105 -0.91 8.58 17.72
C ALA A 105 -2.36 8.66 17.21
N ASP A 106 -2.95 9.86 17.17
CA ASP A 106 -4.34 10.01 16.68
C ASP A 106 -4.47 9.58 15.22
N ASN A 107 -3.50 9.93 14.37
CA ASN A 107 -3.46 9.45 12.99
C ASN A 107 -3.49 7.91 12.89
N VAL A 108 -2.79 7.22 13.77
CA VAL A 108 -2.77 5.76 13.85
C VAL A 108 -4.09 5.23 14.41
N PHE A 109 -4.59 5.80 15.50
CA PHE A 109 -5.83 5.36 16.13
C PHE A 109 -7.06 5.56 15.26
N LEU A 110 -7.11 6.58 14.38
CA LEU A 110 -8.20 6.74 13.41
C LEU A 110 -8.39 5.47 12.57
N LYS A 111 -7.29 4.84 12.15
CA LYS A 111 -7.36 3.59 11.37
C LYS A 111 -7.67 2.40 12.26
N ASN A 112 -6.99 2.27 13.38
CA ASN A 112 -7.16 1.13 14.29
C ASN A 112 -8.58 1.02 14.85
N ARG A 113 -9.28 2.15 15.09
CA ARG A 113 -10.67 2.18 15.58
C ARG A 113 -11.66 1.52 14.63
N LEU A 114 -11.32 1.36 13.35
CA LEU A 114 -12.23 0.71 12.38
C LEU A 114 -12.36 -0.79 12.62
N THR A 115 -11.32 -1.44 13.14
CA THR A 115 -11.27 -2.91 13.31
C THR A 115 -10.76 -3.34 14.68
N HIS A 116 -10.18 -2.42 15.46
CA HIS A 116 -9.50 -2.70 16.73
C HIS A 116 -8.45 -3.83 16.61
N TYR A 117 -7.74 -3.83 15.48
CA TYR A 117 -6.83 -4.92 15.11
C TYR A 117 -5.62 -5.01 16.05
N LYS A 118 -5.06 -3.85 16.49
CA LYS A 118 -3.94 -3.84 17.42
C LYS A 118 -4.34 -3.23 18.77
N SER A 119 -3.76 -3.77 19.85
CA SER A 119 -3.86 -3.17 21.17
C SER A 119 -3.04 -1.86 21.24
N LYS A 120 -3.31 -1.05 22.26
CA LYS A 120 -2.54 0.18 22.51
C LYS A 120 -1.06 -0.12 22.77
N GLU A 121 -0.78 -1.23 23.46
CA GLU A 121 0.58 -1.68 23.79
C GLU A 121 1.34 -2.14 22.53
N GLU A 122 0.67 -2.81 21.58
CA GLU A 122 1.26 -3.18 20.29
C GLU A 122 1.59 -1.92 19.47
N ILE A 123 0.67 -0.95 19.43
CA ILE A 123 0.92 0.33 18.75
C ILE A 123 2.10 1.05 19.39
N ALA A 124 2.17 1.11 20.73
CA ALA A 124 3.28 1.75 21.43
C ALA A 124 4.64 1.08 21.12
N ARG A 125 4.66 -0.25 20.98
CA ARG A 125 5.87 -0.98 20.55
C ARG A 125 6.28 -0.60 19.12
N LEU A 126 5.33 -0.46 18.18
CA LEU A 126 5.63 0.00 16.81
C LEU A 126 6.24 1.42 16.81
N PHE A 127 5.71 2.32 17.63
CA PHE A 127 6.30 3.65 17.79
C PHE A 127 7.73 3.61 18.38
N ASP A 128 7.98 2.74 19.34
CA ASP A 128 9.31 2.57 19.95
C ASP A 128 10.30 1.98 18.92
N THR A 129 9.93 0.90 18.25
CA THR A 129 10.75 0.22 17.22
C THR A 129 11.12 1.17 16.06
N LEU A 130 10.19 2.04 15.64
CA LEU A 130 10.44 3.01 14.58
C LEU A 130 11.03 4.35 15.08
N GLY A 131 11.50 4.41 16.33
CA GLY A 131 12.16 5.60 16.90
C GLY A 131 11.25 6.82 16.98
N LEU A 132 9.96 6.62 17.27
CA LEU A 132 8.94 7.67 17.35
C LEU A 132 8.30 7.77 18.73
N LYS A 133 8.84 7.11 19.75
CA LYS A 133 8.27 7.08 21.10
C LYS A 133 8.02 8.47 21.66
N ASP A 134 8.97 9.38 21.50
CA ASP A 134 8.92 10.79 21.94
C ASP A 134 8.02 11.67 21.06
N LYS A 135 7.53 11.14 19.94
CA LYS A 135 6.66 11.84 18.98
C LYS A 135 5.18 11.46 19.09
N TRP A 136 4.84 10.58 20.02
CA TRP A 136 3.48 10.05 20.19
C TRP A 136 2.39 11.14 20.16
N ASP A 137 2.54 12.19 20.96
CA ASP A 137 1.59 13.30 21.06
C ASP A 137 1.94 14.50 20.16
N SER A 138 2.98 14.37 19.33
CA SER A 138 3.40 15.47 18.44
C SER A 138 2.45 15.59 17.24
N PRO A 139 1.97 16.80 16.91
CA PRO A 139 1.25 17.04 15.67
C PRO A 139 2.09 16.62 14.47
N VAL A 140 1.47 15.95 13.49
CA VAL A 140 2.18 15.44 12.31
C VAL A 140 2.85 16.56 11.52
N SER A 141 2.26 17.76 11.49
CA SER A 141 2.83 18.96 10.85
C SER A 141 4.21 19.38 11.41
N LYS A 142 4.58 18.93 12.63
CA LYS A 142 5.89 19.20 13.24
C LYS A 142 6.91 18.08 13.04
N LEU A 143 6.53 17.00 12.38
CA LEU A 143 7.40 15.86 12.10
C LEU A 143 8.16 16.06 10.79
N SER A 144 9.40 15.54 10.71
CA SER A 144 10.11 15.44 9.44
C SER A 144 9.38 14.48 8.49
N VAL A 145 9.61 14.60 7.18
CA VAL A 145 8.96 13.74 6.16
C VAL A 145 9.22 12.25 6.44
N GLY A 146 10.44 11.88 6.81
CA GLY A 146 10.76 10.49 7.18
C GLY A 146 10.04 10.04 8.47
N GLN A 147 9.82 10.93 9.44
CA GLN A 147 9.01 10.62 10.63
C GLN A 147 7.53 10.45 10.25
N GLN A 148 6.99 11.33 9.40
CA GLN A 148 5.63 11.21 8.87
C GLN A 148 5.45 9.88 8.12
N GLN A 149 6.42 9.49 7.30
CA GLN A 149 6.38 8.21 6.57
C GLN A 149 6.32 7.03 7.53
N ARG A 150 7.13 7.03 8.59
CA ARG A 150 7.06 5.98 9.64
C ARG A 150 5.73 5.96 10.39
N VAL A 151 5.13 7.12 10.69
CA VAL A 151 3.75 7.18 11.26
C VAL A 151 2.72 6.58 10.30
N ALA A 152 2.81 6.88 9.00
CA ALA A 152 1.91 6.33 8.00
C ALA A 152 2.05 4.80 7.86
N ILE A 153 3.27 4.27 8.03
CA ILE A 153 3.53 2.83 8.07
C ILE A 153 2.92 2.19 9.32
N ILE A 154 3.09 2.79 10.51
CA ILE A 154 2.41 2.29 11.73
C ILE A 154 0.90 2.26 11.52
N ARG A 155 0.32 3.32 10.94
CA ARG A 155 -1.10 3.38 10.62
C ARG A 155 -1.53 2.27 9.66
N LEU A 156 -0.72 1.97 8.64
CA LEU A 156 -0.95 0.86 7.70
C LEU A 156 -1.00 -0.49 8.44
N LEU A 157 -0.03 -0.75 9.33
CA LEU A 157 0.08 -1.99 10.09
C LEU A 157 -1.01 -2.19 11.15
N CYS A 158 -1.81 -1.14 11.43
CA CYS A 158 -2.96 -1.21 12.33
C CYS A 158 -4.26 -1.67 11.65
N GLN A 159 -4.16 -2.27 10.47
CA GLN A 159 -5.29 -2.84 9.74
C GLN A 159 -5.08 -4.33 9.49
N ALA A 160 -6.09 -5.16 9.81
CA ALA A 160 -6.17 -6.51 9.27
C ALA A 160 -6.49 -6.44 7.77
N CYS A 161 -5.75 -7.19 6.93
CA CYS A 161 -5.96 -7.18 5.48
C CYS A 161 -5.44 -8.46 4.83
N GLN A 162 -5.82 -8.68 3.57
CA GLN A 162 -5.26 -9.70 2.69
C GLN A 162 -4.21 -9.14 1.72
N PHE A 163 -4.25 -7.82 1.47
CA PHE A 163 -3.31 -7.14 0.57
C PHE A 163 -2.83 -5.82 1.19
N TYR A 164 -1.52 -5.68 1.30
CA TYR A 164 -0.85 -4.40 1.52
C TYR A 164 -0.51 -3.79 0.17
N LEU A 165 -1.06 -2.62 -0.11
CA LEU A 165 -0.71 -1.78 -1.26
C LEU A 165 0.13 -0.62 -0.77
N MET A 166 1.35 -0.47 -1.29
CA MET A 166 2.29 0.55 -0.81
C MET A 166 2.90 1.29 -2.00
N ASP A 167 2.60 2.57 -2.11
CA ASP A 167 3.11 3.43 -3.18
C ASP A 167 4.34 4.21 -2.70
N GLU A 168 5.52 3.76 -3.13
CA GLU A 168 6.84 4.30 -2.76
C GLU A 168 7.04 4.44 -1.23
N PRO A 169 6.88 3.34 -0.45
CA PRO A 169 6.75 3.38 1.01
C PRO A 169 7.97 3.89 1.77
N VAL A 170 9.15 3.95 1.14
CA VAL A 170 10.43 4.29 1.80
C VAL A 170 11.22 5.38 1.07
N SER A 171 10.55 6.17 0.24
CA SER A 171 11.19 7.21 -0.58
C SER A 171 11.98 8.26 0.22
N HIS A 172 11.66 8.45 1.50
CA HIS A 172 12.29 9.44 2.40
C HIS A 172 12.98 8.79 3.60
N LEU A 173 13.26 7.48 3.55
CA LEU A 173 13.95 6.76 4.60
C LEU A 173 15.38 6.43 4.16
N ASP A 174 16.31 6.49 5.11
CA ASP A 174 17.64 5.92 4.96
C ASP A 174 17.59 4.38 4.96
N GLU A 175 18.72 3.74 4.66
CA GLU A 175 18.80 2.28 4.54
C GLU A 175 18.49 1.56 5.85
N GLU A 176 18.90 2.11 7.00
CA GLU A 176 18.63 1.51 8.31
C GLU A 176 17.12 1.51 8.62
N ASN A 177 16.47 2.66 8.48
CA ASN A 177 15.03 2.77 8.66
C ASN A 177 14.25 1.93 7.64
N ASN A 178 14.72 1.83 6.37
CA ASN A 178 14.13 0.96 5.37
C ASN A 178 14.17 -0.51 5.82
N ARG A 179 15.29 -0.98 6.37
CA ARG A 179 15.42 -2.37 6.87
C ARG A 179 14.46 -2.65 8.02
N ILE A 180 14.39 -1.76 9.02
CA ILE A 180 13.48 -1.91 10.17
C ILE A 180 12.01 -1.95 9.68
N VAL A 181 11.64 -1.06 8.78
CA VAL A 181 10.29 -1.03 8.19
C VAL A 181 10.00 -2.32 7.42
N ALA A 182 10.97 -2.80 6.63
CA ALA A 182 10.82 -4.02 5.85
C ALA A 182 10.55 -5.23 6.75
N GLU A 183 11.32 -5.38 7.83
CA GLU A 183 11.14 -6.47 8.81
C GLU A 183 9.74 -6.43 9.42
N LEU A 184 9.29 -5.26 9.90
CA LEU A 184 7.95 -5.10 10.50
C LEU A 184 6.82 -5.40 9.52
N VAL A 185 6.92 -4.90 8.28
CA VAL A 185 5.90 -5.11 7.25
C VAL A 185 5.88 -6.57 6.82
N GLN A 186 7.03 -7.20 6.64
CA GLN A 186 7.15 -8.61 6.27
C GLN A 186 6.59 -9.53 7.36
N GLU A 187 6.94 -9.27 8.62
CA GLU A 187 6.45 -10.05 9.76
C GLU A 187 4.92 -9.95 9.86
N GLU A 188 4.38 -8.74 9.78
CA GLU A 188 2.94 -8.53 9.87
C GLU A 188 2.20 -9.15 8.69
N ALA A 189 2.73 -9.04 7.46
CA ALA A 189 2.14 -9.66 6.29
C ALA A 189 2.14 -11.19 6.39
N LYS A 190 3.26 -11.80 6.81
CA LYS A 190 3.34 -13.25 7.05
C LYS A 190 2.36 -13.72 8.12
N LYS A 191 2.24 -12.99 9.23
CA LYS A 191 1.28 -13.28 10.30
C LYS A 191 -0.16 -13.31 9.82
N GLN A 192 -0.53 -12.43 8.89
CA GLN A 192 -1.87 -12.33 8.32
C GLN A 192 -2.07 -13.22 7.08
N GLY A 193 -1.01 -13.83 6.54
CA GLY A 193 -1.05 -14.47 5.22
C GLY A 193 -1.37 -13.47 4.09
N ALA A 194 -1.01 -12.20 4.28
CA ALA A 194 -1.32 -11.12 3.34
C ALA A 194 -0.27 -11.04 2.22
N ALA A 195 -0.71 -10.59 1.04
CA ALA A 195 0.19 -10.19 -0.04
C ALA A 195 0.74 -8.79 0.20
N ILE A 196 1.90 -8.52 -0.39
CA ILE A 196 2.47 -7.18 -0.48
C ILE A 196 2.61 -6.80 -1.95
N ILE A 197 2.08 -5.65 -2.33
CA ILE A 197 2.28 -5.01 -3.63
C ILE A 197 2.94 -3.66 -3.35
N SER A 198 4.25 -3.57 -3.55
CA SER A 198 5.03 -2.35 -3.30
C SER A 198 5.53 -1.76 -4.60
N THR A 199 5.35 -0.46 -4.81
CA THR A 199 5.91 0.24 -5.97
C THR A 199 7.22 0.93 -5.60
N SER A 200 8.13 1.09 -6.59
CA SER A 200 9.39 1.80 -6.36
C SER A 200 9.91 2.49 -7.62
N VAL A 201 10.64 3.61 -7.40
CA VAL A 201 11.54 4.26 -8.36
C VAL A 201 12.96 4.15 -7.81
N GLY A 202 13.62 3.00 -8.03
CA GLY A 202 15.05 2.83 -7.71
C GLY A 202 15.39 2.50 -6.25
N ASN A 203 14.58 2.87 -5.25
CA ASN A 203 14.78 2.53 -3.83
C ASN A 203 13.61 1.71 -3.31
N PRO A 204 13.58 0.38 -3.47
CA PRO A 204 12.51 -0.46 -3.00
C PRO A 204 12.56 -0.66 -1.48
N LEU A 205 11.41 -0.98 -0.89
CA LEU A 205 11.37 -1.56 0.45
C LEU A 205 12.15 -2.89 0.45
N LEU A 206 13.01 -3.11 1.42
CA LEU A 206 13.97 -4.24 1.46
C LEU A 206 13.29 -5.56 1.89
N LEU A 207 12.37 -6.05 1.07
CA LEU A 207 11.63 -7.30 1.28
C LEU A 207 12.16 -8.45 0.42
N ASP A 208 11.85 -9.68 0.85
CA ASP A 208 12.05 -10.89 0.05
C ASP A 208 10.94 -11.02 -1.00
N TYR A 209 11.02 -10.24 -2.07
CA TYR A 209 10.02 -10.27 -3.14
C TYR A 209 10.03 -11.58 -3.89
N THR A 210 8.84 -12.17 -4.07
CA THR A 210 8.65 -13.36 -4.90
C THR A 210 8.70 -13.02 -6.38
N HIS A 211 8.14 -11.87 -6.74
CA HIS A 211 8.10 -11.37 -8.12
C HIS A 211 8.48 -9.91 -8.20
N THR A 212 9.27 -9.56 -9.22
CA THR A 212 9.52 -8.18 -9.62
C THR A 212 8.89 -7.98 -10.99
N LEU A 213 7.93 -7.04 -11.07
CA LEU A 213 7.20 -6.67 -12.28
C LEU A 213 7.67 -5.29 -12.76
N LYS A 214 7.92 -5.15 -14.05
CA LYS A 214 8.24 -3.86 -14.68
C LYS A 214 7.00 -3.24 -15.30
N LEU A 215 6.77 -1.97 -15.00
CA LEU A 215 5.73 -1.14 -15.64
C LEU A 215 6.23 -0.50 -16.92
#